data_15c17710db4137d50ef6047fb8aae0f7
#
_entry.id   15c17710db4137d50ef6047fb8aae0f7
#
_cell.length_a   1.000
_cell.length_b   1.000
_cell.length_c   1.000
_cell.angle_alpha   90.00
_cell.angle_beta   90.00
_cell.angle_gamma   90.00
#
_symmetry.space_group_name_H-M   'P 1'
#
loop_
_entity.id
_entity.type
_entity.pdbx_description
1 polymer ?
#
loop_
_entity_poly.entity_id
_entity_poly.type
_entity_poly.pdbx_seq_one_letter_code
_entity_poly.pdbx_strand_id
1 'polypeptide(L)'
;MYIEIENFLSKKDCKYLISLIDSKHVRSTVAGPEDKQSVESDFRTSSTSTLPTDDTTILKIKKKIASYLDLDISKGEDIQGQLYEPGQYFKPHHDYFSGDSYTNHCLSSGNRTNTLMIFLNDDMEGGATAFPNINKKVKPKTGKAVVWDDMVDGEYQPDTLHEGQEVINGKKYIITSWWRENEWNAAEDSRLAVEHWKNLESEREGKIVFNRKEDLPKLTETGYKVVKCPQEAWGIIQDAYRLLMLNPQPEQGVGRDIIDGGEVPTEMMSFDNLTSIRELLLEKLKPVHQEFCGGLDIEPAALYGIRSYNKGATLINHTDRIQTHHVSSIIIVDKDLDCGCNQTKGVPNDWPLEFHDHNGEVHQIYAEIGDIILYESATCLHGRPTPFKGNWYRNFYTHYKLSNYVFESK
;
A
#
# COMPACT_ATOMS: atom_id res chain seq x y z
N MET A 1 22.41 -2.47 4.10
CA MET A 1 23.80 -2.47 4.68
C MET A 1 23.72 -1.84 6.09
N TYR A 2 24.59 -2.27 7.02
CA TYR A 2 24.80 -1.64 8.31
C TYR A 2 26.30 -1.59 8.60
N ILE A 3 26.86 -0.40 8.80
CA ILE A 3 28.32 -0.22 8.99
C ILE A 3 28.60 0.79 10.11
N GLU A 4 29.56 0.49 10.97
CA GLU A 4 30.14 1.42 11.94
C GLU A 4 31.52 1.87 11.45
N ILE A 5 31.79 3.17 11.49
CA ILE A 5 33.05 3.77 11.01
C ILE A 5 33.64 4.60 12.14
N GLU A 6 34.81 4.15 12.61
CA GLU A 6 35.55 4.87 13.63
C GLU A 6 36.26 6.11 13.04
N ASN A 7 36.27 7.19 13.81
CA ASN A 7 36.97 8.44 13.47
C ASN A 7 36.56 9.02 12.09
N PHE A 8 35.27 8.91 11.73
CA PHE A 8 34.74 9.47 10.49
C PHE A 8 34.88 11.01 10.48
N LEU A 9 34.64 11.68 11.60
CA LEU A 9 34.94 13.11 11.77
C LEU A 9 36.09 13.33 12.75
N SER A 10 36.83 14.43 12.55
CA SER A 10 37.84 14.86 13.50
C SER A 10 37.19 15.45 14.77
N LYS A 11 37.90 15.36 15.91
CA LYS A 11 37.45 16.01 17.14
C LYS A 11 37.24 17.53 16.99
N LYS A 12 38.01 18.18 16.09
CA LYS A 12 37.86 19.61 15.77
C LYS A 12 36.53 19.88 15.09
N ASP A 13 36.17 19.07 14.08
CA ASP A 13 34.90 19.21 13.35
C ASP A 13 33.71 18.93 14.28
N CYS A 14 33.82 17.88 15.13
CA CYS A 14 32.79 17.57 16.11
C CYS A 14 32.52 18.76 17.06
N LYS A 15 33.60 19.36 17.61
CA LYS A 15 33.45 20.54 18.48
C LYS A 15 32.81 21.74 17.78
N TYR A 16 33.16 21.95 16.52
CA TYR A 16 32.56 22.99 15.71
C TYR A 16 31.05 22.77 15.48
N LEU A 17 30.67 21.54 15.13
CA LEU A 17 29.25 21.18 14.95
C LEU A 17 28.45 21.34 16.24
N ILE A 18 29.00 20.93 17.39
CA ILE A 18 28.38 21.17 18.72
C ILE A 18 28.12 22.65 18.93
N SER A 19 29.09 23.53 18.62
CA SER A 19 28.90 24.98 18.80
C SER A 19 27.79 25.56 17.91
N LEU A 20 27.61 25.01 16.70
CA LEU A 20 26.50 25.40 15.84
C LEU A 20 25.14 24.92 16.39
N ILE A 21 25.07 23.68 16.88
CA ILE A 21 23.85 23.12 17.48
C ILE A 21 23.44 23.92 18.72
N ASP A 22 24.40 24.23 19.60
CA ASP A 22 24.14 25.02 20.82
C ASP A 22 23.67 26.44 20.52
N SER A 23 24.14 27.03 19.41
CA SER A 23 23.78 28.40 19.04
C SER A 23 22.33 28.58 18.58
N LYS A 24 21.74 27.50 17.98
CA LYS A 24 20.38 27.54 17.45
C LYS A 24 19.78 26.14 17.37
N HIS A 25 18.98 25.79 18.35
CA HIS A 25 18.18 24.55 18.31
C HIS A 25 16.75 24.83 18.78
N VAL A 26 15.81 24.03 18.28
CA VAL A 26 14.40 24.05 18.65
C VAL A 26 13.94 22.66 19.01
N ARG A 27 12.86 22.54 19.76
CA ARG A 27 12.26 21.22 20.04
C ARG A 27 12.05 20.45 18.74
N SER A 28 12.49 19.20 18.69
CA SER A 28 12.31 18.35 17.52
C SER A 28 10.84 18.07 17.26
N THR A 29 10.49 18.00 15.97
CA THR A 29 9.19 17.55 15.50
C THR A 29 9.30 16.15 14.91
N VAL A 30 8.18 15.46 14.75
CA VAL A 30 8.06 14.22 13.98
C VAL A 30 7.12 14.44 12.82
N ALA A 31 7.36 13.81 11.69
CA ALA A 31 6.42 13.80 10.57
C ALA A 31 5.14 13.08 11.04
N GLY A 32 4.03 13.80 11.11
CA GLY A 32 2.72 13.28 11.51
C GLY A 32 1.81 13.07 10.29
N PRO A 33 0.72 12.30 10.44
CA PRO A 33 -0.20 12.00 9.35
C PRO A 33 -1.00 13.19 8.82
N GLU A 34 -1.02 14.35 9.51
CA GLU A 34 -1.84 15.51 9.14
C GLU A 34 -1.02 16.80 8.92
N ASP A 35 0.22 16.76 8.44
CA ASP A 35 1.11 17.95 8.30
C ASP A 35 1.29 18.78 9.57
N LYS A 36 0.67 18.40 10.68
CA LYS A 36 0.88 18.99 11.98
C LYS A 36 2.14 18.38 12.55
N GLN A 37 3.26 19.04 12.35
CA GLN A 37 4.49 18.76 13.10
C GLN A 37 4.14 18.85 14.58
N SER A 38 3.89 17.70 15.20
CA SER A 38 3.52 17.62 16.60
C SER A 38 4.76 17.91 17.47
N VAL A 39 4.77 19.05 18.13
CA VAL A 39 5.83 19.46 19.08
C VAL A 39 5.69 18.75 20.43
N GLU A 40 4.53 18.20 20.75
CA GLU A 40 4.19 17.60 22.07
C GLU A 40 4.29 16.06 22.09
N SER A 41 5.04 15.49 21.18
CA SER A 41 5.14 14.04 21.07
C SER A 41 6.10 13.47 22.10
N ASP A 42 5.63 12.52 22.93
CA ASP A 42 6.47 11.58 23.70
C ASP A 42 7.33 10.67 22.80
N PHE A 43 7.17 10.77 21.50
CA PHE A 43 7.84 9.91 20.55
C PHE A 43 9.29 10.34 20.32
N ARG A 44 9.54 11.64 20.18
CA ARG A 44 10.86 12.25 20.04
C ARG A 44 11.01 13.44 20.98
N THR A 45 11.90 13.33 21.95
CA THR A 45 12.04 14.34 23.02
C THR A 45 13.26 15.26 22.87
N SER A 46 14.09 15.07 21.82
CA SER A 46 15.30 15.84 21.51
C SER A 46 15.01 17.27 21.01
N SER A 47 16.09 18.04 20.82
CA SER A 47 16.08 19.29 20.06
C SER A 47 16.83 19.13 18.73
N THR A 48 16.40 19.85 17.69
CA THR A 48 16.97 19.82 16.34
C THR A 48 17.50 21.20 15.94
N SER A 49 18.63 21.21 15.22
CA SER A 49 19.20 22.38 14.56
C SER A 49 19.43 22.06 13.10
N THR A 50 18.84 22.83 12.18
CA THR A 50 19.22 22.79 10.77
C THR A 50 20.54 23.52 10.62
N LEU A 51 21.57 22.83 10.14
CA LEU A 51 22.90 23.39 10.01
C LEU A 51 23.01 24.27 8.74
N PRO A 52 23.77 25.38 8.75
CA PRO A 52 23.83 26.31 7.61
C PRO A 52 24.41 25.64 6.37
N THR A 53 23.67 25.72 5.27
CA THR A 53 24.05 25.05 4.00
C THR A 53 25.19 25.72 3.27
N ASP A 54 25.44 26.99 3.56
CA ASP A 54 26.53 27.82 3.01
C ASP A 54 27.83 27.74 3.83
N ASP A 55 27.80 27.05 4.98
CA ASP A 55 29.00 26.87 5.80
C ASP A 55 30.00 25.92 5.14
N THR A 56 31.27 26.38 5.02
CA THR A 56 32.31 25.61 4.33
C THR A 56 32.65 24.28 5.00
N THR A 57 32.50 24.16 6.32
CA THR A 57 32.74 22.93 7.07
C THR A 57 31.61 21.95 6.84
N ILE A 58 30.37 22.43 6.87
CA ILE A 58 29.18 21.61 6.58
C ILE A 58 29.22 21.08 5.15
N LEU A 59 29.54 21.93 4.16
CA LEU A 59 29.73 21.50 2.76
C LEU A 59 30.83 20.45 2.59
N LYS A 60 31.96 20.58 3.30
CA LYS A 60 33.02 19.57 3.30
C LYS A 60 32.54 18.26 3.88
N ILE A 61 31.78 18.29 4.97
CA ILE A 61 31.21 17.09 5.59
C ILE A 61 30.21 16.43 4.65
N LYS A 62 29.29 17.20 4.06
CA LYS A 62 28.30 16.68 3.09
C LYS A 62 29.00 16.03 1.88
N LYS A 63 30.03 16.66 1.32
CA LYS A 63 30.86 16.08 0.24
C LYS A 63 31.58 14.79 0.66
N LYS A 64 32.09 14.74 1.89
CA LYS A 64 32.73 13.53 2.42
C LYS A 64 31.73 12.37 2.58
N ILE A 65 30.53 12.66 3.03
CA ILE A 65 29.45 11.67 3.15
C ILE A 65 29.04 11.17 1.76
N ALA A 66 28.79 12.08 0.81
CA ALA A 66 28.44 11.77 -0.58
C ALA A 66 29.48 10.84 -1.22
N SER A 67 30.75 11.18 -1.08
CA SER A 67 31.87 10.37 -1.61
C SER A 67 31.96 9.00 -0.93
N TYR A 68 31.63 8.91 0.37
CA TYR A 68 31.66 7.62 1.09
C TYR A 68 30.53 6.69 0.65
N LEU A 69 29.33 7.26 0.42
CA LEU A 69 28.15 6.52 0.00
C LEU A 69 28.13 6.26 -1.52
N ASP A 70 29.06 6.85 -2.28
CA ASP A 70 29.07 6.83 -3.75
C ASP A 70 27.77 7.38 -4.35
N LEU A 71 27.27 8.50 -3.77
CA LEU A 71 26.04 9.16 -4.17
C LEU A 71 26.30 10.58 -4.66
N ASP A 72 25.42 11.08 -5.56
CA ASP A 72 25.40 12.47 -5.94
C ASP A 72 25.02 13.36 -4.76
N ILE A 73 25.79 14.44 -4.54
CA ILE A 73 25.57 15.37 -3.43
C ILE A 73 24.22 16.06 -3.48
N SER A 74 23.61 16.18 -4.67
CA SER A 74 22.28 16.75 -4.86
C SER A 74 21.16 15.93 -4.20
N LYS A 75 21.39 14.62 -4.00
CA LYS A 75 20.45 13.72 -3.35
C LYS A 75 20.42 13.84 -1.82
N GLY A 76 21.40 14.51 -1.22
CA GLY A 76 21.49 14.66 0.23
C GLY A 76 20.58 15.76 0.76
N GLU A 77 19.78 15.47 1.78
CA GLU A 77 19.06 16.46 2.57
C GLU A 77 20.03 17.41 3.29
N ASP A 78 19.53 18.50 3.84
CA ASP A 78 20.31 19.37 4.73
C ASP A 78 20.67 18.60 6.00
N ILE A 79 21.93 18.70 6.42
CA ILE A 79 22.41 18.00 7.61
C ILE A 79 21.71 18.56 8.86
N GLN A 80 21.09 17.68 9.65
CA GLN A 80 20.49 18.04 10.91
C GLN A 80 21.43 17.77 12.07
N GLY A 81 21.61 18.76 12.93
CA GLY A 81 22.18 18.59 14.27
C GLY A 81 21.07 18.23 15.27
N GLN A 82 21.42 17.39 16.26
CA GLN A 82 20.46 16.97 17.29
C GLN A 82 21.13 17.01 18.66
N LEU A 83 20.41 17.56 19.63
CA LEU A 83 20.78 17.61 21.04
C LEU A 83 19.78 16.80 21.86
N TYR A 84 20.31 15.90 22.70
CA TYR A 84 19.55 15.18 23.72
C TYR A 84 20.09 15.56 25.07
N GLU A 85 19.22 16.05 25.97
CA GLU A 85 19.48 16.33 27.37
C GLU A 85 19.08 15.12 28.25
N PRO A 86 19.45 15.07 29.52
CA PRO A 86 19.05 13.98 30.42
C PRO A 86 17.55 13.73 30.42
N GLY A 87 17.14 12.46 30.32
CA GLY A 87 15.76 12.02 30.18
C GLY A 87 15.22 12.04 28.76
N GLN A 88 16.00 12.52 27.79
CA GLN A 88 15.56 12.60 26.39
C GLN A 88 15.96 11.37 25.58
N TYR A 89 15.06 11.01 24.63
CA TYR A 89 15.16 9.81 23.80
C TYR A 89 14.43 10.03 22.45
N PHE A 90 14.55 9.04 21.58
CA PHE A 90 13.76 8.90 20.37
C PHE A 90 13.31 7.44 20.22
N LYS A 91 11.98 7.21 20.23
CA LYS A 91 11.38 5.86 20.20
C LYS A 91 11.75 5.12 18.89
N PRO A 92 11.57 3.78 18.84
CA PRO A 92 11.84 2.99 17.63
C PRO A 92 11.08 3.52 16.41
N HIS A 93 11.81 3.75 15.31
CA HIS A 93 11.31 4.29 14.05
C HIS A 93 12.19 3.87 12.88
N HIS A 94 11.65 4.04 11.69
CA HIS A 94 12.41 4.00 10.43
C HIS A 94 12.58 5.43 9.90
N ASP A 95 13.64 5.64 9.11
CA ASP A 95 13.88 6.95 8.48
C ASP A 95 13.17 7.10 7.13
N TYR A 96 12.76 6.00 6.48
CA TYR A 96 11.96 6.07 5.27
C TYR A 96 10.52 6.50 5.56
N PHE A 97 9.88 7.11 4.57
CA PHE A 97 8.50 7.57 4.66
C PHE A 97 7.52 6.54 4.10
N SER A 98 6.32 6.47 4.67
CA SER A 98 5.24 5.59 4.20
C SER A 98 3.87 6.27 4.36
N GLY A 99 2.84 5.81 3.63
CA GLY A 99 1.50 6.40 3.68
C GLY A 99 1.51 7.90 3.36
N ASP A 100 0.75 8.69 4.12
CA ASP A 100 0.62 10.14 3.91
C ASP A 100 1.95 10.87 4.04
N SER A 101 2.86 10.40 4.89
CA SER A 101 4.21 10.97 5.00
C SER A 101 5.00 10.85 3.70
N TYR A 102 4.82 9.77 2.93
CA TYR A 102 5.43 9.66 1.60
C TYR A 102 4.89 10.73 0.65
N THR A 103 3.57 10.92 0.62
CA THR A 103 2.93 11.96 -0.19
C THR A 103 3.43 13.36 0.20
N ASN A 104 3.60 13.62 1.49
CA ASN A 104 4.01 14.94 1.97
C ASN A 104 5.48 15.28 1.72
N HIS A 105 6.35 14.27 1.55
CA HIS A 105 7.80 14.50 1.57
C HIS A 105 8.59 13.83 0.43
N CYS A 106 7.96 13.06 -0.46
CA CYS A 106 8.70 12.19 -1.40
C CYS A 106 8.29 12.32 -2.87
N LEU A 107 7.31 13.14 -3.23
CA LEU A 107 6.73 13.13 -4.59
C LEU A 107 7.72 13.58 -5.68
N SER A 108 8.71 14.40 -5.33
CA SER A 108 9.79 14.83 -6.23
C SER A 108 11.10 14.13 -5.89
N SER A 109 11.51 14.21 -4.63
CA SER A 109 12.81 13.72 -4.16
C SER A 109 12.90 12.20 -4.04
N GLY A 110 11.77 11.48 -4.07
CA GLY A 110 11.73 10.05 -3.73
C GLY A 110 11.94 9.82 -2.24
N ASN A 111 12.01 8.56 -1.84
CA ASN A 111 12.19 8.18 -0.45
C ASN A 111 13.65 8.28 0.01
N ARG A 112 13.90 8.14 1.30
CA ARG A 112 15.24 8.02 1.88
C ARG A 112 15.78 6.63 1.59
N THR A 113 16.97 6.57 0.96
CA THR A 113 17.66 5.32 0.62
C THR A 113 18.74 4.97 1.63
N ASN A 114 19.39 6.00 2.18
CA ASN A 114 20.51 5.83 3.11
C ASN A 114 20.45 6.88 4.22
N THR A 115 20.82 6.45 5.41
CA THR A 115 21.06 7.33 6.55
C THR A 115 22.51 7.17 7.05
N LEU A 116 23.15 8.32 7.33
CA LEU A 116 24.42 8.39 8.00
C LEU A 116 24.32 9.28 9.24
N MET A 117 24.50 8.70 10.42
CA MET A 117 24.49 9.39 11.71
C MET A 117 25.90 9.44 12.29
N ILE A 118 26.30 10.57 12.90
CA ILE A 118 27.61 10.74 13.52
C ILE A 118 27.46 11.22 14.96
N PHE A 119 28.11 10.52 15.90
CA PHE A 119 28.24 10.98 17.29
C PHE A 119 29.30 12.08 17.36
N LEU A 120 28.94 13.21 17.97
CA LEU A 120 29.85 14.38 18.09
C LEU A 120 30.60 14.40 19.41
N ASN A 121 30.12 13.70 20.44
CA ASN A 121 30.76 13.58 21.76
C ASN A 121 30.51 12.18 22.35
N ASP A 122 31.21 11.90 23.46
CA ASP A 122 31.12 10.63 24.19
C ASP A 122 31.26 10.83 25.73
N ASP A 123 31.10 12.05 26.21
CA ASP A 123 31.18 12.45 27.59
C ASP A 123 29.80 12.47 28.31
N MET A 124 28.94 11.51 27.93
CA MET A 124 27.63 11.32 28.55
C MET A 124 27.45 9.88 29.06
N GLU A 125 26.43 9.66 29.86
CA GLU A 125 25.95 8.34 30.26
C GLU A 125 24.63 8.03 29.53
N GLY A 126 24.48 6.82 29.04
CA GLY A 126 23.32 6.44 28.20
C GLY A 126 23.47 6.88 26.75
N GLY A 127 22.37 7.26 26.09
CA GLY A 127 22.34 7.86 24.76
C GLY A 127 22.79 6.96 23.59
N ALA A 128 22.81 5.65 23.74
CA ALA A 128 23.18 4.73 22.65
C ALA A 128 22.12 4.77 21.55
N THR A 129 22.50 4.38 20.33
CA THR A 129 21.57 4.09 19.24
C THR A 129 21.43 2.58 19.12
N ALA A 130 20.21 2.05 19.23
CA ALA A 130 19.93 0.62 19.16
C ALA A 130 19.13 0.28 17.91
N PHE A 131 19.42 -0.89 17.35
CA PHE A 131 18.74 -1.51 16.21
C PHE A 131 18.16 -2.86 16.68
N PRO A 132 16.92 -2.88 17.19
CA PRO A 132 16.37 -4.06 17.85
C PRO A 132 16.26 -5.26 16.92
N ASN A 133 15.87 -5.07 15.63
CA ASN A 133 15.67 -6.17 14.69
C ASN A 133 16.96 -6.96 14.36
N ILE A 134 18.12 -6.31 14.47
CA ILE A 134 19.43 -6.97 14.24
C ILE A 134 20.25 -7.14 15.54
N ASN A 135 19.62 -6.85 16.69
CA ASN A 135 20.25 -6.94 18.01
C ASN A 135 21.61 -6.20 18.11
N LYS A 136 21.65 -4.96 17.57
CA LYS A 136 22.82 -4.08 17.61
C LYS A 136 22.56 -2.89 18.53
N LYS A 137 23.61 -2.47 19.23
CA LYS A 137 23.62 -1.29 20.08
C LYS A 137 24.94 -0.56 19.95
N VAL A 138 24.90 0.67 19.45
CA VAL A 138 26.07 1.51 19.23
C VAL A 138 26.18 2.53 20.36
N LYS A 139 27.26 2.47 21.12
CA LYS A 139 27.56 3.48 22.14
C LYS A 139 28.14 4.74 21.50
N PRO A 140 27.78 5.93 22.02
CA PRO A 140 28.41 7.17 21.59
C PRO A 140 29.94 7.10 21.64
N LYS A 141 30.58 7.59 20.56
CA LYS A 141 32.02 7.79 20.49
C LYS A 141 32.30 8.97 19.57
N THR A 142 33.06 9.91 20.03
CA THR A 142 33.35 11.15 19.29
C THR A 142 33.88 10.86 17.89
N GLY A 143 33.19 11.35 16.85
CA GLY A 143 33.55 11.20 15.44
C GLY A 143 33.19 9.84 14.83
N LYS A 144 32.55 8.92 15.57
CA LYS A 144 32.05 7.65 15.02
C LYS A 144 30.81 7.89 14.18
N ALA A 145 30.79 7.34 12.96
CA ALA A 145 29.62 7.28 12.11
C ALA A 145 28.96 5.90 12.13
N VAL A 146 27.65 5.88 11.95
CA VAL A 146 26.85 4.70 11.68
C VAL A 146 26.07 4.93 10.40
N VAL A 147 26.14 3.97 9.48
CA VAL A 147 25.50 4.04 8.17
C VAL A 147 24.57 2.85 8.00
N TRP A 148 23.38 3.11 7.47
CA TRP A 148 22.46 2.05 7.08
C TRP A 148 21.70 2.39 5.81
N ASP A 149 21.27 1.36 5.07
CA ASP A 149 20.41 1.50 3.91
C ASP A 149 18.96 1.42 4.37
N ASP A 150 18.19 2.46 4.18
CA ASP A 150 16.74 2.49 4.46
C ASP A 150 15.96 1.72 3.39
N MET A 151 16.49 1.70 2.16
CA MET A 151 15.96 0.97 1.02
C MET A 151 17.09 0.31 0.21
N VAL A 152 16.80 -0.87 -0.36
CA VAL A 152 17.68 -1.58 -1.31
C VAL A 152 16.80 -2.09 -2.46
N ASP A 153 17.17 -1.77 -3.69
CA ASP A 153 16.43 -2.16 -4.91
C ASP A 153 14.93 -1.82 -4.87
N GLY A 154 14.59 -0.68 -4.27
CA GLY A 154 13.20 -0.22 -4.10
C GLY A 154 12.44 -0.84 -2.92
N GLU A 155 13.04 -1.75 -2.18
CA GLU A 155 12.43 -2.43 -1.05
C GLU A 155 12.88 -1.83 0.29
N TYR A 156 11.91 -1.59 1.18
CA TYR A 156 12.17 -1.10 2.54
C TYR A 156 12.93 -2.13 3.36
N GLN A 157 13.85 -1.64 4.20
CA GLN A 157 14.69 -2.50 5.03
C GLN A 157 14.16 -2.52 6.49
N PRO A 158 13.37 -3.54 6.90
CA PRO A 158 12.82 -3.62 8.26
C PRO A 158 13.89 -3.70 9.36
N ASP A 159 15.07 -4.20 9.01
CA ASP A 159 16.21 -4.35 9.91
C ASP A 159 16.82 -3.01 10.34
N THR A 160 16.41 -1.90 9.69
CA THR A 160 16.85 -0.55 10.03
C THR A 160 15.96 0.14 11.06
N LEU A 161 14.96 -0.56 11.63
CA LEU A 161 14.26 -0.07 12.81
C LEU A 161 15.27 0.30 13.89
N HIS A 162 15.28 1.55 14.34
CA HIS A 162 16.25 2.03 15.31
C HIS A 162 15.65 3.02 16.30
N GLU A 163 16.32 3.17 17.44
CA GLU A 163 15.94 4.09 18.49
C GLU A 163 17.15 4.86 19.02
N GLY A 164 16.91 6.09 19.47
CA GLY A 164 17.85 6.84 20.30
C GLY A 164 17.53 6.59 21.77
N GLN A 165 18.32 5.77 22.44
CA GLN A 165 18.11 5.45 23.86
C GLN A 165 18.31 6.66 24.76
N GLU A 166 17.64 6.64 25.92
CA GLU A 166 17.65 7.73 26.89
C GLU A 166 19.07 8.14 27.30
N VAL A 167 19.31 9.45 27.36
CA VAL A 167 20.49 10.04 27.98
C VAL A 167 20.25 10.10 29.48
N ILE A 168 21.09 9.43 30.26
CA ILE A 168 20.96 9.36 31.73
C ILE A 168 21.60 10.59 32.37
N ASN A 169 22.79 10.97 31.90
CA ASN A 169 23.54 12.11 32.40
C ASN A 169 24.41 12.74 31.32
N GLY A 170 24.65 14.04 31.37
CA GLY A 170 25.36 14.79 30.36
C GLY A 170 24.48 15.15 29.16
N LYS A 171 25.07 15.51 28.02
CA LYS A 171 24.37 15.88 26.77
C LYS A 171 24.90 15.05 25.61
N LYS A 172 24.00 14.52 24.80
CA LYS A 172 24.37 13.81 23.57
C LYS A 172 24.17 14.73 22.37
N TYR A 173 25.21 14.85 21.54
CA TYR A 173 25.15 15.54 20.26
C TYR A 173 25.42 14.59 19.12
N ILE A 174 24.56 14.65 18.11
CA ILE A 174 24.73 13.92 16.84
C ILE A 174 24.44 14.82 15.67
N ILE A 175 24.91 14.43 14.48
CA ILE A 175 24.34 14.87 13.22
C ILE A 175 23.76 13.68 12.47
N THR A 176 22.70 13.94 11.71
CA THR A 176 22.09 12.97 10.80
C THR A 176 22.04 13.55 9.40
N SER A 177 22.39 12.74 8.41
CA SER A 177 22.37 13.05 6.98
C SER A 177 21.56 11.98 6.27
N TRP A 178 20.46 12.36 5.65
CA TRP A 178 19.58 11.51 4.86
C TRP A 178 19.81 11.69 3.38
N TRP A 179 19.69 10.62 2.61
CA TRP A 179 19.93 10.61 1.17
C TRP A 179 18.74 10.03 0.44
N ARG A 180 18.33 10.68 -0.65
CA ARG A 180 17.10 10.41 -1.39
C ARG A 180 17.35 9.59 -2.65
N GLU A 181 16.29 9.02 -3.20
CA GLU A 181 16.31 8.34 -4.51
C GLU A 181 16.67 9.33 -5.63
N ASN A 182 16.14 10.55 -5.59
CA ASN A 182 16.33 11.61 -6.57
C ASN A 182 17.03 12.83 -5.96
N GLU A 183 17.24 13.88 -6.77
CA GLU A 183 17.68 15.16 -6.28
C GLU A 183 16.71 15.71 -5.22
N TRP A 184 17.25 16.08 -4.05
CA TRP A 184 16.43 16.56 -2.95
C TRP A 184 15.93 18.00 -3.18
N ASN A 185 14.63 18.17 -3.17
CA ASN A 185 13.96 19.44 -3.30
C ASN A 185 12.72 19.53 -2.40
N ALA A 186 12.92 19.91 -1.15
CA ALA A 186 11.84 19.99 -0.16
C ALA A 186 10.72 20.97 -0.56
N ALA A 187 11.06 22.04 -1.28
CA ALA A 187 10.06 23.00 -1.75
C ALA A 187 9.15 22.39 -2.82
N GLU A 188 9.73 21.63 -3.73
CA GLU A 188 8.96 20.94 -4.78
C GLU A 188 8.14 19.79 -4.21
N ASP A 189 8.68 19.01 -3.27
CA ASP A 189 7.92 17.97 -2.53
C ASP A 189 6.69 18.59 -1.85
N SER A 190 6.86 19.70 -1.14
CA SER A 190 5.76 20.42 -0.47
C SER A 190 4.73 20.95 -1.47
N ARG A 191 5.18 21.50 -2.61
CA ARG A 191 4.29 22.00 -3.66
C ARG A 191 3.42 20.89 -4.24
N LEU A 192 4.06 19.76 -4.59
CA LEU A 192 3.37 18.59 -5.14
C LEU A 192 2.40 17.95 -4.12
N ALA A 193 2.78 17.89 -2.85
CA ALA A 193 1.91 17.42 -1.78
C ALA A 193 0.64 18.30 -1.68
N VAL A 194 0.78 19.61 -1.64
CA VAL A 194 -0.36 20.54 -1.61
C VAL A 194 -1.26 20.35 -2.84
N GLU A 195 -0.69 20.17 -4.03
CA GLU A 195 -1.45 19.91 -5.24
C GLU A 195 -2.18 18.58 -5.17
N HIS A 196 -1.51 17.53 -4.69
CA HIS A 196 -2.13 16.21 -4.49
C HIS A 196 -3.35 16.27 -3.56
N TRP A 197 -3.20 16.88 -2.38
CA TRP A 197 -4.30 16.98 -1.40
C TRP A 197 -5.46 17.85 -1.91
N LYS A 198 -5.18 18.94 -2.63
CA LYS A 198 -6.22 19.77 -3.28
C LYS A 198 -6.99 18.99 -4.36
N ASN A 199 -6.29 18.17 -5.14
CA ASN A 199 -6.95 17.33 -6.15
C ASN A 199 -7.85 16.29 -5.49
N LEU A 200 -7.39 15.63 -4.41
CA LEU A 200 -8.22 14.72 -3.63
C LEU A 200 -9.44 15.40 -3.01
N GLU A 201 -9.27 16.61 -2.47
CA GLU A 201 -10.38 17.40 -1.93
C GLU A 201 -11.39 17.78 -3.02
N SER A 202 -10.89 18.20 -4.20
CA SER A 202 -11.74 18.48 -5.37
C SER A 202 -12.46 17.23 -5.89
N GLU A 203 -11.81 16.07 -5.87
CA GLU A 203 -12.44 14.80 -6.21
C GLU A 203 -13.54 14.38 -5.22
N ARG A 204 -13.46 14.86 -3.98
CA ARG A 204 -14.45 14.64 -2.91
C ARG A 204 -15.62 15.62 -2.99
N GLU A 205 -15.46 16.76 -3.66
CA GLU A 205 -16.50 17.78 -3.76
C GLU A 205 -17.76 17.21 -4.41
N GLY A 206 -18.86 17.26 -3.68
CA GLY A 206 -20.14 16.69 -4.12
C GLY A 206 -20.27 15.16 -3.95
N LYS A 207 -19.26 14.46 -3.40
CA LYS A 207 -19.34 13.03 -3.11
C LYS A 207 -19.86 12.73 -1.71
N ILE A 208 -20.49 11.57 -1.55
CA ILE A 208 -20.96 11.06 -0.27
C ILE A 208 -19.81 10.28 0.38
N VAL A 209 -19.29 10.81 1.48
CA VAL A 209 -18.22 10.14 2.25
C VAL A 209 -18.86 9.14 3.20
N PHE A 210 -18.36 7.92 3.20
CA PHE A 210 -18.81 6.86 4.10
C PHE A 210 -17.63 6.09 4.71
N ASN A 211 -17.86 5.48 5.88
CA ASN A 211 -16.80 4.73 6.60
C ASN A 211 -17.26 3.35 7.10
N ARG A 212 -18.48 2.97 6.81
CA ARG A 212 -19.05 1.66 7.12
C ARG A 212 -19.85 1.17 5.92
N LYS A 213 -19.89 -0.15 5.71
CA LYS A 213 -20.61 -0.75 4.59
C LYS A 213 -22.13 -0.51 4.66
N GLU A 214 -22.65 -0.32 5.86
CA GLU A 214 -24.09 -0.02 6.12
C GLU A 214 -24.51 1.36 5.61
N ASP A 215 -23.54 2.24 5.33
CA ASP A 215 -23.77 3.58 4.80
C ASP A 215 -23.91 3.56 3.25
N LEU A 216 -23.56 2.45 2.59
CA LEU A 216 -23.83 2.27 1.16
C LEU A 216 -25.32 2.05 0.92
N PRO A 217 -25.89 2.62 -0.17
CA PRO A 217 -27.30 2.41 -0.48
C PRO A 217 -27.56 0.94 -0.86
N LYS A 218 -28.71 0.42 -0.47
CA LYS A 218 -29.24 -0.81 -1.06
C LYS A 218 -29.67 -0.51 -2.49
N LEU A 219 -29.11 -1.21 -3.45
CA LEU A 219 -29.35 -0.96 -4.87
C LEU A 219 -30.57 -1.72 -5.40
N THR A 220 -30.86 -2.87 -4.77
CA THR A 220 -31.97 -3.75 -5.12
C THR A 220 -32.60 -4.35 -3.85
N GLU A 221 -33.74 -4.98 -3.99
CA GLU A 221 -34.44 -5.61 -2.87
C GLU A 221 -33.65 -6.81 -2.32
N THR A 222 -33.06 -7.62 -3.19
CA THR A 222 -32.38 -8.88 -2.83
C THR A 222 -30.85 -8.81 -2.84
N GLY A 223 -30.28 -7.73 -3.39
CA GLY A 223 -28.82 -7.58 -3.53
C GLY A 223 -28.23 -8.30 -4.74
N TYR A 224 -29.01 -9.01 -5.56
CA TYR A 224 -28.53 -9.69 -6.77
C TYR A 224 -29.59 -9.77 -7.88
N LYS A 225 -29.10 -10.01 -9.10
CA LYS A 225 -29.94 -10.26 -10.30
C LYS A 225 -29.17 -11.16 -11.28
N VAL A 226 -29.88 -12.09 -11.92
CA VAL A 226 -29.29 -12.91 -13.01
C VAL A 226 -29.88 -12.47 -14.32
N VAL A 227 -29.02 -12.15 -15.28
CA VAL A 227 -29.38 -11.72 -16.64
C VAL A 227 -28.48 -12.36 -17.69
N LYS A 228 -28.87 -12.29 -18.96
CA LYS A 228 -27.97 -12.71 -20.07
C LYS A 228 -26.87 -11.67 -20.31
N CYS A 229 -25.67 -12.15 -20.62
CA CYS A 229 -24.58 -11.28 -21.03
C CYS A 229 -24.94 -10.54 -22.34
N PRO A 230 -24.72 -9.22 -22.43
CA PRO A 230 -24.87 -8.49 -23.69
C PRO A 230 -24.05 -9.16 -24.80
N GLN A 231 -24.66 -9.35 -25.98
CA GLN A 231 -24.11 -10.16 -27.05
C GLN A 231 -22.71 -9.69 -27.50
N GLU A 232 -22.49 -8.38 -27.57
CA GLU A 232 -21.17 -7.82 -27.95
C GLU A 232 -20.10 -8.17 -26.91
N ALA A 233 -20.39 -7.96 -25.62
CA ALA A 233 -19.45 -8.30 -24.55
C ALA A 233 -19.20 -9.81 -24.50
N TRP A 234 -20.24 -10.61 -24.67
CA TRP A 234 -20.13 -12.06 -24.70
C TRP A 234 -19.21 -12.54 -25.83
N GLY A 235 -19.34 -11.99 -27.05
CA GLY A 235 -18.46 -12.31 -28.19
C GLY A 235 -16.99 -12.03 -27.86
N ILE A 236 -16.69 -10.87 -27.29
CA ILE A 236 -15.32 -10.48 -26.87
C ILE A 236 -14.78 -11.42 -25.80
N ILE A 237 -15.59 -11.77 -24.78
CA ILE A 237 -15.19 -12.71 -23.73
C ILE A 237 -14.88 -14.09 -24.30
N GLN A 238 -15.70 -14.60 -25.24
CA GLN A 238 -15.48 -15.89 -25.88
C GLN A 238 -14.19 -15.91 -26.73
N ASP A 239 -13.91 -14.83 -27.47
CA ASP A 239 -12.70 -14.74 -28.28
C ASP A 239 -11.44 -14.66 -27.40
N ALA A 240 -11.46 -13.86 -26.32
CA ALA A 240 -10.40 -13.83 -25.33
C ALA A 240 -10.21 -15.20 -24.64
N TYR A 241 -11.30 -15.87 -24.29
CA TYR A 241 -11.25 -17.20 -23.70
C TYR A 241 -10.57 -18.22 -24.60
N ARG A 242 -10.91 -18.27 -25.90
CA ARG A 242 -10.26 -19.18 -26.86
C ARG A 242 -8.76 -18.98 -26.97
N LEU A 243 -8.27 -17.75 -26.82
CA LEU A 243 -6.86 -17.43 -26.85
C LEU A 243 -6.15 -17.81 -25.53
N LEU A 244 -6.77 -17.49 -24.40
CA LEU A 244 -6.14 -17.60 -23.09
C LEU A 244 -6.24 -19.00 -22.49
N MET A 245 -7.27 -19.79 -22.84
CA MET A 245 -7.48 -21.15 -22.30
C MET A 245 -6.35 -22.13 -22.62
N LEU A 246 -5.49 -21.81 -23.58
CA LEU A 246 -4.35 -22.63 -23.97
C LEU A 246 -3.18 -22.55 -22.98
N ASN A 247 -3.15 -21.54 -22.12
CA ASN A 247 -2.06 -21.33 -21.17
C ASN A 247 -2.55 -20.67 -19.86
N PRO A 248 -3.45 -21.32 -19.09
CA PRO A 248 -3.84 -20.83 -17.78
C PRO A 248 -2.63 -20.85 -16.84
N GLN A 249 -2.52 -19.86 -15.96
CA GLN A 249 -1.44 -19.77 -14.99
C GLN A 249 -1.99 -20.00 -13.57
N PRO A 250 -1.26 -20.69 -12.70
CA PRO A 250 -1.63 -20.77 -11.29
C PRO A 250 -1.86 -19.37 -10.72
N GLU A 251 -2.98 -19.14 -10.07
CA GLU A 251 -3.28 -17.84 -9.47
C GLU A 251 -2.36 -17.61 -8.27
N GLN A 252 -1.64 -16.48 -8.29
CA GLN A 252 -0.74 -16.07 -7.22
C GLN A 252 -1.23 -14.73 -6.64
N GLY A 253 -1.13 -14.56 -5.32
CA GLY A 253 -1.34 -13.26 -4.71
C GLY A 253 -2.32 -13.22 -3.53
N VAL A 254 -2.65 -12.00 -3.14
CA VAL A 254 -3.50 -11.67 -1.99
C VAL A 254 -4.93 -12.14 -2.23
N GLY A 255 -5.46 -12.95 -1.31
CA GLY A 255 -6.82 -13.47 -1.39
C GLY A 255 -6.91 -14.99 -1.61
N ARG A 256 -5.79 -15.66 -1.80
CA ARG A 256 -5.74 -17.11 -1.95
C ARG A 256 -6.39 -17.85 -0.77
N ASP A 257 -6.15 -17.40 0.46
CA ASP A 257 -6.74 -17.99 1.68
C ASP A 257 -8.26 -17.81 1.75
N ILE A 258 -8.83 -16.87 0.99
CA ILE A 258 -10.27 -16.62 0.90
C ILE A 258 -10.89 -17.43 -0.25
N ILE A 259 -10.15 -17.56 -1.36
CA ILE A 259 -10.69 -18.11 -2.61
C ILE A 259 -10.81 -19.63 -2.60
N ASP A 260 -9.78 -20.35 -2.16
CA ASP A 260 -9.72 -21.80 -2.35
C ASP A 260 -9.59 -22.60 -1.04
N GLY A 261 -9.72 -21.96 0.11
CA GLY A 261 -9.45 -22.63 1.38
C GLY A 261 -8.04 -23.21 1.49
N GLY A 262 -7.17 -22.92 0.53
CA GLY A 262 -5.76 -23.33 0.50
C GLY A 262 -5.48 -24.76 -0.01
N GLU A 263 -6.51 -25.57 -0.29
CA GLU A 263 -6.32 -27.00 -0.65
C GLU A 263 -6.23 -27.25 -2.17
N VAL A 264 -7.01 -26.53 -2.99
CA VAL A 264 -7.03 -26.70 -4.45
C VAL A 264 -6.73 -25.36 -5.14
N PRO A 265 -5.56 -25.23 -5.79
CA PRO A 265 -5.19 -23.99 -6.45
C PRO A 265 -6.12 -23.67 -7.62
N THR A 266 -6.50 -22.39 -7.73
CA THR A 266 -7.19 -21.85 -8.90
C THR A 266 -6.19 -21.47 -9.99
N GLU A 267 -6.68 -21.40 -11.23
CA GLU A 267 -5.90 -20.93 -12.37
C GLU A 267 -6.52 -19.64 -12.91
N MET A 268 -5.68 -18.71 -13.33
CA MET A 268 -6.08 -17.43 -13.92
C MET A 268 -5.64 -17.35 -15.38
N MET A 269 -6.59 -17.02 -16.25
CA MET A 269 -6.36 -16.57 -17.61
C MET A 269 -6.37 -15.04 -17.57
N SER A 270 -5.20 -14.46 -17.22
CA SER A 270 -5.06 -13.03 -16.94
C SER A 270 -5.30 -12.16 -18.18
N PHE A 271 -5.92 -11.01 -17.98
CA PHE A 271 -6.08 -9.95 -18.99
C PHE A 271 -5.03 -8.83 -18.83
N ASP A 272 -3.97 -9.04 -18.06
CA ASP A 272 -2.95 -8.00 -17.80
C ASP A 272 -2.29 -7.48 -19.08
N ASN A 273 -2.08 -8.36 -20.07
CA ASN A 273 -1.52 -8.00 -21.38
C ASN A 273 -2.59 -7.64 -22.43
N LEU A 274 -3.86 -7.54 -22.05
CA LEU A 274 -5.00 -7.26 -22.92
C LEU A 274 -5.70 -5.95 -22.52
N THR A 275 -4.94 -4.88 -22.24
CA THR A 275 -5.45 -3.61 -21.69
C THR A 275 -6.61 -3.04 -22.50
N SER A 276 -6.50 -2.96 -23.82
CA SER A 276 -7.58 -2.43 -24.68
C SER A 276 -8.85 -3.29 -24.66
N ILE A 277 -8.71 -4.60 -24.53
CA ILE A 277 -9.86 -5.53 -24.42
C ILE A 277 -10.52 -5.36 -23.03
N ARG A 278 -9.71 -5.20 -22.00
CA ARG A 278 -10.18 -4.91 -20.63
C ARG A 278 -11.04 -3.65 -20.56
N GLU A 279 -10.51 -2.55 -21.12
CA GLU A 279 -11.21 -1.25 -21.16
C GLU A 279 -12.51 -1.35 -21.95
N LEU A 280 -12.47 -1.99 -23.13
CA LEU A 280 -13.65 -2.20 -23.96
C LEU A 280 -14.71 -3.05 -23.25
N LEU A 281 -14.33 -4.12 -22.56
CA LEU A 281 -15.27 -4.97 -21.82
C LEU A 281 -15.91 -4.21 -20.64
N LEU A 282 -15.13 -3.43 -19.90
CA LEU A 282 -15.65 -2.60 -18.83
C LEU A 282 -16.65 -1.56 -19.36
N GLU A 283 -16.36 -0.95 -20.49
CA GLU A 283 -17.30 -0.04 -21.17
C GLU A 283 -18.59 -0.75 -21.61
N LYS A 284 -18.47 -1.90 -22.28
CA LYS A 284 -19.62 -2.65 -22.80
C LYS A 284 -20.51 -3.27 -21.72
N LEU A 285 -19.93 -3.59 -20.57
CA LEU A 285 -20.66 -4.15 -19.43
C LEU A 285 -21.20 -3.07 -18.48
N LYS A 286 -20.70 -1.82 -18.53
CA LYS A 286 -21.18 -0.72 -17.68
C LYS A 286 -22.70 -0.53 -17.73
N PRO A 287 -23.38 -0.51 -18.89
CA PRO A 287 -24.83 -0.28 -18.96
C PRO A 287 -25.67 -1.28 -18.17
N VAL A 288 -25.34 -2.57 -18.22
CA VAL A 288 -26.08 -3.61 -17.49
C VAL A 288 -25.89 -3.48 -15.97
N HIS A 289 -24.69 -3.05 -15.53
CA HIS A 289 -24.45 -2.75 -14.13
C HIS A 289 -25.15 -1.47 -13.68
N GLN A 290 -25.22 -0.43 -14.51
CA GLN A 290 -25.98 0.79 -14.22
C GLN A 290 -27.47 0.53 -14.11
N GLU A 291 -28.04 -0.29 -14.99
CA GLU A 291 -29.44 -0.71 -14.88
C GLU A 291 -29.68 -1.45 -13.55
N PHE A 292 -28.79 -2.35 -13.16
CA PHE A 292 -28.86 -3.05 -11.88
C PHE A 292 -28.83 -2.08 -10.68
N CYS A 293 -28.03 -1.01 -10.76
CA CYS A 293 -27.94 0.03 -9.74
C CYS A 293 -29.07 1.07 -9.79
N GLY A 294 -30.16 0.83 -10.53
CA GLY A 294 -31.26 1.79 -10.67
C GLY A 294 -30.88 3.08 -11.41
N GLY A 295 -29.86 3.03 -12.26
CA GLY A 295 -29.34 4.16 -13.06
C GLY A 295 -28.33 5.04 -12.33
N LEU A 296 -27.86 4.65 -11.15
CA LEU A 296 -26.79 5.37 -10.47
C LEU A 296 -25.51 5.38 -11.32
N ASP A 297 -24.74 6.45 -11.23
CA ASP A 297 -23.47 6.51 -11.94
C ASP A 297 -22.41 5.64 -11.25
N ILE A 298 -21.68 4.90 -12.07
CA ILE A 298 -20.65 3.94 -11.64
C ILE A 298 -19.38 4.11 -12.47
N GLU A 299 -18.25 3.82 -11.84
CA GLU A 299 -16.92 3.81 -12.48
C GLU A 299 -16.36 2.40 -12.49
N PRO A 300 -15.68 1.97 -13.59
CA PRO A 300 -14.93 0.73 -13.61
C PRO A 300 -13.87 0.72 -12.51
N ALA A 301 -13.77 -0.40 -11.77
CA ALA A 301 -12.78 -0.54 -10.70
C ALA A 301 -11.78 -1.66 -10.99
N ALA A 302 -12.24 -2.84 -11.38
CA ALA A 302 -11.35 -3.95 -11.68
C ALA A 302 -11.95 -4.97 -12.66
N LEU A 303 -11.06 -5.58 -13.42
CA LEU A 303 -11.29 -6.74 -14.27
C LEU A 303 -9.98 -7.51 -14.33
N TYR A 304 -9.95 -8.72 -13.78
CA TYR A 304 -8.69 -9.48 -13.64
C TYR A 304 -8.50 -10.50 -14.76
N GLY A 305 -9.58 -11.12 -15.25
CA GLY A 305 -9.54 -12.17 -16.25
C GLY A 305 -10.56 -13.26 -15.97
N ILE A 306 -10.28 -14.47 -16.51
CA ILE A 306 -11.13 -15.65 -16.33
C ILE A 306 -10.45 -16.56 -15.31
N ARG A 307 -11.10 -16.79 -14.17
CA ARG A 307 -10.65 -17.75 -13.17
C ARG A 307 -11.23 -19.13 -13.44
N SER A 308 -10.39 -20.16 -13.38
CA SER A 308 -10.76 -21.57 -13.48
C SER A 308 -10.68 -22.23 -12.11
N TYR A 309 -11.79 -22.75 -11.64
CA TYR A 309 -11.87 -23.59 -10.46
C TYR A 309 -11.87 -25.05 -10.87
N ASN A 310 -11.01 -25.84 -10.30
CA ASN A 310 -10.87 -27.26 -10.55
C ASN A 310 -11.63 -28.09 -9.50
N LYS A 311 -11.79 -29.40 -9.75
CA LYS A 311 -12.47 -30.32 -8.84
C LYS A 311 -11.93 -30.24 -7.41
N GLY A 312 -12.82 -30.04 -6.46
CA GLY A 312 -12.49 -29.87 -5.04
C GLY A 312 -12.32 -28.42 -4.59
N ALA A 313 -12.26 -27.44 -5.52
CA ALA A 313 -12.13 -26.03 -5.18
C ALA A 313 -13.34 -25.53 -4.37
N THR A 314 -13.09 -24.59 -3.47
CA THR A 314 -14.08 -23.84 -2.69
C THR A 314 -13.81 -22.34 -2.77
N LEU A 315 -14.85 -21.55 -2.53
CA LEU A 315 -14.76 -20.10 -2.36
C LEU A 315 -15.47 -19.76 -1.04
N ILE A 316 -14.70 -19.36 -0.04
CA ILE A 316 -15.25 -19.01 1.28
C ILE A 316 -16.21 -17.82 1.13
N ASN A 317 -17.30 -17.82 1.89
CA ASN A 317 -18.23 -16.70 1.93
C ASN A 317 -17.53 -15.44 2.44
N HIS A 318 -17.53 -14.39 1.62
CA HIS A 318 -16.87 -13.11 1.88
C HIS A 318 -17.68 -11.93 1.32
N THR A 319 -17.27 -10.74 1.64
CA THR A 319 -17.67 -9.51 0.94
C THR A 319 -16.44 -8.91 0.27
N ASP A 320 -16.64 -8.26 -0.87
CA ASP A 320 -15.57 -7.63 -1.63
C ASP A 320 -15.04 -6.33 -0.97
N ARG A 321 -13.99 -5.74 -1.57
CA ARG A 321 -13.36 -4.53 -1.08
C ARG A 321 -14.33 -3.34 -1.13
N ILE A 322 -14.66 -2.81 0.03
CA ILE A 322 -15.60 -1.70 0.20
C ILE A 322 -15.15 -0.40 -0.48
N GLN A 323 -13.85 -0.21 -0.73
CA GLN A 323 -13.31 0.98 -1.38
C GLN A 323 -13.62 1.03 -2.88
N THR A 324 -13.77 -0.13 -3.52
CA THR A 324 -13.75 -0.22 -4.98
C THR A 324 -14.75 -1.18 -5.60
N HIS A 325 -15.31 -2.11 -4.84
CA HIS A 325 -16.14 -3.20 -5.35
C HIS A 325 -17.56 -3.10 -4.81
N HIS A 326 -18.27 -1.98 -5.13
CA HIS A 326 -19.64 -1.77 -4.65
C HIS A 326 -20.63 -2.69 -5.37
N VAL A 327 -20.42 -2.85 -6.68
CA VAL A 327 -21.22 -3.69 -7.57
C VAL A 327 -20.30 -4.55 -8.38
N SER A 328 -20.56 -5.84 -8.38
CA SER A 328 -19.74 -6.80 -9.12
C SER A 328 -20.59 -7.69 -10.00
N SER A 329 -19.95 -8.38 -10.93
CA SER A 329 -20.59 -9.44 -11.68
C SER A 329 -19.72 -10.66 -11.84
N ILE A 330 -20.38 -11.82 -11.89
CA ILE A 330 -19.81 -13.09 -12.27
C ILE A 330 -20.47 -13.52 -13.58
N ILE A 331 -19.66 -13.68 -14.65
CA ILE A 331 -20.12 -14.19 -15.94
C ILE A 331 -19.64 -15.63 -16.08
N ILE A 332 -20.57 -16.55 -16.33
CA ILE A 332 -20.23 -17.95 -16.50
C ILE A 332 -19.71 -18.15 -17.92
N VAL A 333 -18.41 -18.43 -18.05
CA VAL A 333 -17.72 -18.53 -19.35
C VAL A 333 -17.76 -19.96 -19.88
N ASP A 334 -17.46 -20.92 -19.02
CA ASP A 334 -17.41 -22.34 -19.39
C ASP A 334 -17.52 -23.21 -18.13
N LYS A 335 -18.08 -24.40 -18.22
CA LYS A 335 -18.10 -25.38 -17.14
C LYS A 335 -18.25 -26.81 -17.65
N ASP A 336 -17.51 -27.73 -17.04
CA ASP A 336 -17.65 -29.16 -17.22
C ASP A 336 -18.05 -29.81 -15.89
N LEU A 337 -19.30 -30.25 -15.81
CA LEU A 337 -19.91 -30.76 -14.60
C LEU A 337 -19.73 -32.26 -14.38
N ASP A 338 -19.03 -32.95 -15.31
CA ASP A 338 -18.79 -34.41 -15.24
C ASP A 338 -20.09 -35.23 -15.01
N CYS A 339 -21.20 -34.81 -15.61
CA CYS A 339 -22.50 -35.40 -15.39
C CYS A 339 -23.09 -36.15 -16.61
N GLY A 340 -22.47 -36.00 -17.79
CA GLY A 340 -23.02 -36.51 -19.06
C GLY A 340 -24.37 -35.87 -19.44
N CYS A 341 -24.70 -34.71 -18.84
CA CYS A 341 -25.98 -34.02 -19.01
C CYS A 341 -25.91 -33.04 -20.18
N ASN A 342 -27.01 -32.87 -20.91
CA ASN A 342 -27.15 -31.84 -21.93
C ASN A 342 -27.57 -30.47 -21.33
N GLN A 343 -28.01 -30.45 -20.06
CA GLN A 343 -28.36 -29.24 -19.32
C GLN A 343 -27.14 -28.74 -18.53
N THR A 344 -27.05 -27.44 -18.33
CA THR A 344 -25.90 -26.80 -17.67
C THR A 344 -26.25 -26.00 -16.42
N LYS A 345 -27.52 -26.10 -15.94
CA LYS A 345 -28.01 -25.36 -14.76
C LYS A 345 -28.82 -26.27 -13.84
N GLY A 346 -28.48 -26.25 -12.55
CA GLY A 346 -29.22 -27.00 -11.52
C GLY A 346 -29.17 -28.51 -11.67
N VAL A 347 -28.18 -29.04 -12.41
CA VAL A 347 -27.95 -30.47 -12.65
C VAL A 347 -26.99 -31.05 -11.59
N PRO A 348 -26.85 -32.39 -11.49
CA PRO A 348 -25.84 -32.96 -10.61
C PRO A 348 -24.46 -32.37 -10.86
N ASN A 349 -23.74 -32.07 -9.77
CA ASN A 349 -22.42 -31.41 -9.76
C ASN A 349 -22.39 -29.94 -10.20
N ASP A 350 -23.53 -29.30 -10.54
CA ASP A 350 -23.55 -27.86 -10.73
C ASP A 350 -23.17 -27.13 -9.42
N TRP A 351 -22.54 -25.96 -9.57
CA TRP A 351 -21.90 -25.29 -8.45
C TRP A 351 -22.47 -23.88 -8.26
N PRO A 352 -23.56 -23.76 -7.46
CA PRO A 352 -24.23 -22.47 -7.28
C PRO A 352 -23.37 -21.48 -6.52
N LEU A 353 -23.63 -20.20 -6.78
CA LEU A 353 -23.19 -19.13 -5.88
C LEU A 353 -24.14 -19.12 -4.67
N GLU A 354 -23.59 -19.32 -3.47
CA GLU A 354 -24.30 -19.06 -2.23
C GLU A 354 -24.26 -17.54 -1.97
N PHE A 355 -25.43 -16.96 -1.78
CA PHE A 355 -25.59 -15.53 -1.66
C PHE A 355 -26.53 -15.21 -0.49
N HIS A 356 -26.09 -14.32 0.41
CA HIS A 356 -26.89 -13.85 1.53
C HIS A 356 -27.47 -12.48 1.16
N ASP A 357 -28.78 -12.40 1.06
CA ASP A 357 -29.47 -11.17 0.71
C ASP A 357 -29.46 -10.14 1.84
N HIS A 358 -30.07 -8.98 1.59
CA HIS A 358 -30.16 -7.90 2.57
C HIS A 358 -30.95 -8.24 3.85
N ASN A 359 -31.72 -9.31 3.85
CA ASN A 359 -32.51 -9.79 4.99
C ASN A 359 -31.81 -10.95 5.71
N GLY A 360 -30.65 -11.42 5.17
CA GLY A 360 -29.90 -12.57 5.67
C GLY A 360 -30.44 -13.90 5.17
N GLU A 361 -31.38 -13.91 4.20
CA GLU A 361 -31.82 -15.15 3.56
C GLU A 361 -30.73 -15.67 2.62
N VAL A 362 -30.52 -16.99 2.64
CA VAL A 362 -29.49 -17.66 1.85
C VAL A 362 -30.06 -18.21 0.56
N HIS A 363 -29.56 -17.74 -0.56
CA HIS A 363 -29.94 -18.16 -1.90
C HIS A 363 -28.86 -19.00 -2.56
N GLN A 364 -29.28 -20.08 -3.25
CA GLN A 364 -28.37 -20.89 -4.11
C GLN A 364 -28.62 -20.48 -5.56
N ILE A 365 -27.72 -19.65 -6.11
CA ILE A 365 -27.88 -19.06 -7.44
C ILE A 365 -27.19 -19.95 -8.46
N TYR A 366 -27.99 -20.62 -9.30
CA TYR A 366 -27.52 -21.37 -10.46
C TYR A 366 -27.57 -20.52 -11.70
N ALA A 367 -26.54 -20.58 -12.54
CA ALA A 367 -26.44 -19.81 -13.78
C ALA A 367 -25.95 -20.67 -14.94
N GLU A 368 -26.37 -20.36 -16.16
CA GLU A 368 -25.94 -21.00 -17.40
C GLU A 368 -24.72 -20.32 -17.99
N ILE A 369 -24.02 -21.00 -18.92
CA ILE A 369 -22.97 -20.35 -19.71
C ILE A 369 -23.57 -19.16 -20.45
N GLY A 370 -22.91 -18.00 -20.34
CA GLY A 370 -23.39 -16.73 -20.90
C GLY A 370 -24.35 -15.95 -19.99
N ASP A 371 -24.66 -16.45 -18.78
CA ASP A 371 -25.36 -15.66 -17.76
C ASP A 371 -24.40 -14.73 -17.01
N ILE A 372 -24.92 -13.58 -16.58
CA ILE A 372 -24.28 -12.68 -15.61
C ILE A 372 -25.06 -12.75 -14.32
N ILE A 373 -24.40 -13.01 -13.21
CA ILE A 373 -24.86 -12.78 -11.86
C ILE A 373 -24.36 -11.40 -11.45
N LEU A 374 -25.22 -10.40 -11.39
CA LEU A 374 -24.96 -9.06 -10.86
C LEU A 374 -25.23 -9.07 -9.36
N TYR A 375 -24.38 -8.44 -8.55
CA TYR A 375 -24.58 -8.43 -7.10
C TYR A 375 -23.89 -7.27 -6.38
N GLU A 376 -24.44 -6.91 -5.21
CA GLU A 376 -23.92 -5.87 -4.31
C GLU A 376 -22.80 -6.44 -3.46
N SER A 377 -21.61 -6.55 -4.06
CA SER A 377 -20.51 -7.38 -3.55
C SER A 377 -19.84 -6.84 -2.29
N ALA A 378 -19.85 -5.52 -2.06
CA ALA A 378 -19.29 -4.93 -0.85
C ALA A 378 -20.17 -5.15 0.40
N THR A 379 -21.49 -5.35 0.21
CA THR A 379 -22.47 -5.40 1.31
C THR A 379 -23.04 -6.78 1.55
N CYS A 380 -23.20 -7.58 0.50
CA CYS A 380 -23.81 -8.90 0.58
C CYS A 380 -22.74 -10.02 0.63
N LEU A 381 -22.88 -10.91 1.61
CA LEU A 381 -21.99 -12.06 1.76
C LEU A 381 -22.24 -13.06 0.64
N HIS A 382 -21.18 -13.52 -0.02
CA HIS A 382 -21.28 -14.44 -1.14
C HIS A 382 -20.07 -15.37 -1.23
N GLY A 383 -20.26 -16.55 -1.83
CA GLY A 383 -19.20 -17.54 -1.98
C GLY A 383 -19.68 -18.85 -2.60
N ARG A 384 -18.84 -19.85 -2.54
CA ARG A 384 -19.11 -21.23 -2.95
C ARG A 384 -18.44 -22.20 -1.96
N PRO A 385 -18.96 -22.28 -0.72
CA PRO A 385 -18.31 -23.00 0.36
C PRO A 385 -18.34 -24.53 0.19
N THR A 386 -19.21 -25.05 -0.68
CA THR A 386 -19.27 -26.48 -0.97
C THR A 386 -18.22 -26.82 -2.05
N PRO A 387 -17.39 -27.86 -1.84
CA PRO A 387 -16.39 -28.27 -2.82
C PRO A 387 -17.00 -28.62 -4.17
N PHE A 388 -16.42 -28.08 -5.25
CA PHE A 388 -16.83 -28.34 -6.62
C PHE A 388 -16.61 -29.81 -7.01
N LYS A 389 -17.58 -30.43 -7.66
CA LYS A 389 -17.55 -31.86 -8.00
C LYS A 389 -17.28 -32.16 -9.46
N GLY A 390 -17.46 -31.17 -10.36
CA GLY A 390 -17.17 -31.30 -11.78
C GLY A 390 -15.67 -31.21 -12.10
N ASN A 391 -15.32 -31.15 -13.39
CA ASN A 391 -13.94 -31.06 -13.86
C ASN A 391 -13.39 -29.64 -13.77
N TRP A 392 -14.12 -28.62 -14.32
CA TRP A 392 -13.80 -27.20 -14.20
C TRP A 392 -15.05 -26.33 -14.18
N TYR A 393 -14.90 -25.13 -13.56
CA TYR A 393 -15.89 -24.07 -13.53
C TYR A 393 -15.19 -22.73 -13.75
N ARG A 394 -15.48 -22.03 -14.85
CA ARG A 394 -14.73 -20.86 -15.33
C ARG A 394 -15.59 -19.61 -15.31
N ASN A 395 -15.14 -18.61 -14.60
CA ASN A 395 -15.86 -17.36 -14.40
C ASN A 395 -15.00 -16.17 -14.82
N PHE A 396 -15.67 -15.18 -15.37
CA PHE A 396 -15.12 -13.86 -15.65
C PHE A 396 -15.73 -12.85 -14.65
N TYR A 397 -14.91 -11.99 -14.08
CA TYR A 397 -15.32 -11.06 -13.00
C TYR A 397 -15.13 -9.63 -13.42
N THR A 398 -16.12 -8.76 -13.08
CA THR A 398 -16.00 -7.31 -13.18
C THR A 398 -16.45 -6.63 -11.91
N HIS A 399 -15.82 -5.52 -11.59
CA HIS A 399 -16.13 -4.73 -10.39
C HIS A 399 -16.26 -3.25 -10.76
N TYR A 400 -17.28 -2.61 -10.18
CA TYR A 400 -17.56 -1.19 -10.32
C TYR A 400 -17.74 -0.56 -8.95
N LYS A 401 -17.41 0.73 -8.85
CA LYS A 401 -17.72 1.57 -7.68
C LYS A 401 -18.77 2.61 -8.04
N LEU A 402 -19.56 3.03 -7.08
CA LEU A 402 -20.48 4.17 -7.22
C LEU A 402 -19.65 5.45 -7.33
N SER A 403 -19.85 6.24 -8.41
CA SER A 403 -19.02 7.42 -8.70
C SER A 403 -19.14 8.51 -7.62
N ASN A 404 -20.31 8.59 -6.96
CA ASN A 404 -20.58 9.62 -5.95
C ASN A 404 -20.24 9.21 -4.52
N TYR A 405 -19.59 8.05 -4.30
CA TYR A 405 -19.27 7.53 -2.97
C TYR A 405 -17.76 7.37 -2.79
N VAL A 406 -17.27 7.81 -1.64
CA VAL A 406 -15.85 7.67 -1.24
C VAL A 406 -15.78 7.03 0.14
N PHE A 407 -15.04 5.93 0.27
CA PHE A 407 -14.79 5.27 1.54
C PHE A 407 -13.61 5.94 2.26
N GLU A 408 -13.81 6.27 3.54
CA GLU A 408 -12.74 6.71 4.44
C GLU A 408 -12.60 5.71 5.60
N SER A 409 -11.43 5.10 5.72
CA SER A 409 -11.09 4.33 6.93
C SER A 409 -10.83 5.30 8.08
N LYS A 410 -11.55 5.11 9.20
CA LYS A 410 -11.25 5.82 10.44
C LYS A 410 -9.98 5.30 11.08
#